data_a10b7f88f8d6b0b701cbcaa5ab47cd1b
#
_entry.id   a10b7f88f8d6b0b701cbcaa5ab47cd1b
#
_cell.length_a   1.000
_cell.length_b   1.000
_cell.length_c   1.000
_cell.angle_alpha   90.00
_cell.angle_beta   90.00
_cell.angle_gamma   90.00
#
_symmetry.space_group_name_H-M   'P 1'
#
loop_
_entity.id
_entity.type
_entity.pdbx_description
1 polymer ?
#
loop_
_entity_poly.entity_id
_entity_poly.type
_entity_poly.pdbx_seq_one_letter_code
_entity_poly.pdbx_strand_id
1 'polypeptide(L)'
;MTQLQTQSPDQILPSTAVEQKLTTWKNEPSIQVLKGDLEAAKPSHDAQVAKINHWIELTEVKGKAAPQKIKGRSSVQPKLIRRQAEWRYPALTEPFLGSNKLFKVSPTSWEDKKAADQNELVLNWQFKTKMNRVKFIDDFVRCTVDEGTSVVRLGWKRVTTKIKQQVPVFKHFQIETQEQLLALQQAISLAQEDPHTYADTVPPEMQSAVSHYQETGQATYAVQAGVETVLTDKLVENRPTIEVIDIRNFYLDPS
;
A
#
# COMPACT_ATOMS: atom_id res chain seq x y z
N MET A 1 47.99 -8.59 -15.55
CA MET A 1 46.98 -9.01 -14.58
C MET A 1 45.92 -7.93 -14.52
N THR A 2 44.88 -8.06 -15.32
CA THR A 2 43.80 -7.09 -15.44
C THR A 2 42.67 -7.58 -14.53
N GLN A 3 42.38 -6.83 -13.47
CA GLN A 3 41.29 -7.13 -12.57
C GLN A 3 39.95 -6.85 -13.27
N LEU A 4 39.20 -7.90 -13.50
CA LEU A 4 37.78 -7.84 -13.85
C LEU A 4 37.01 -7.37 -12.63
N GLN A 5 36.53 -6.11 -12.65
CA GLN A 5 35.56 -5.60 -11.71
C GLN A 5 34.20 -6.27 -12.01
N THR A 6 33.82 -7.16 -11.16
CA THR A 6 32.42 -7.68 -11.08
C THR A 6 31.50 -6.55 -10.63
N GLN A 7 30.84 -5.91 -11.58
CA GLN A 7 29.74 -4.99 -11.29
C GLN A 7 28.53 -5.82 -10.81
N SER A 8 28.06 -5.49 -9.61
CA SER A 8 26.81 -6.04 -9.05
C SER A 8 25.59 -5.68 -9.93
N PRO A 9 24.68 -6.63 -10.22
CA PRO A 9 23.57 -6.41 -11.14
C PRO A 9 22.44 -5.50 -10.64
N ASP A 10 22.51 -4.98 -9.41
CA ASP A 10 21.44 -4.18 -8.82
C ASP A 10 21.84 -2.71 -8.58
N GLN A 11 22.17 -1.98 -9.63
CA GLN A 11 22.13 -0.53 -9.55
C GLN A 11 20.67 -0.06 -9.68
N ILE A 12 20.01 0.10 -8.51
CA ILE A 12 18.73 0.81 -8.39
C ILE A 12 19.02 2.29 -8.71
N LEU A 13 18.65 2.72 -9.92
CA LEU A 13 18.60 4.15 -10.22
C LEU A 13 17.50 4.77 -9.32
N PRO A 14 17.76 5.94 -8.68
CA PRO A 14 16.71 6.64 -7.95
C PRO A 14 15.63 7.07 -8.96
N SER A 15 14.60 6.26 -9.08
CA SER A 15 13.41 6.58 -9.84
C SER A 15 12.58 7.50 -8.96
N THR A 16 12.34 8.72 -9.41
CA THR A 16 11.22 9.53 -8.94
C THR A 16 9.98 8.66 -9.08
N ALA A 17 9.43 8.22 -7.97
CA ALA A 17 8.20 7.45 -7.96
C ALA A 17 7.10 8.33 -8.57
N VAL A 18 6.75 8.08 -9.81
CA VAL A 18 5.61 8.71 -10.45
C VAL A 18 4.38 8.04 -9.87
N GLU A 19 3.69 8.73 -8.96
CA GLU A 19 2.36 8.32 -8.53
C GLU A 19 1.45 8.33 -9.76
N GLN A 20 1.16 7.16 -10.29
CA GLN A 20 0.17 7.03 -11.37
C GLN A 20 -1.21 7.31 -10.77
N LYS A 21 -1.83 8.39 -11.23
CA LYS A 21 -3.24 8.67 -10.97
C LYS A 21 -4.06 7.51 -11.54
N LEU A 22 -4.64 6.68 -10.67
CA LEU A 22 -5.31 5.43 -11.06
C LEU A 22 -6.62 5.67 -11.83
N THR A 23 -7.28 6.81 -11.61
CA THR A 23 -8.50 7.21 -12.32
C THR A 23 -8.62 8.72 -12.39
N THR A 24 -9.15 9.25 -13.49
CA THR A 24 -9.65 10.62 -13.56
C THR A 24 -11.12 10.62 -13.10
N TRP A 25 -11.48 11.47 -12.16
CA TRP A 25 -12.87 11.64 -11.78
C TRP A 25 -13.64 12.25 -12.93
N LYS A 26 -14.79 11.64 -13.28
CA LYS A 26 -15.67 12.18 -14.33
C LYS A 26 -16.16 13.61 -14.01
N ASN A 27 -16.27 13.96 -12.72
CA ASN A 27 -16.74 15.24 -12.22
C ASN A 27 -15.72 15.81 -11.22
N GLU A 28 -14.46 15.95 -11.63
CA GLU A 28 -13.44 16.55 -10.79
C GLU A 28 -13.81 18.03 -10.51
N PRO A 29 -13.95 18.44 -9.22
CA PRO A 29 -14.31 19.82 -8.90
C PRO A 29 -13.19 20.77 -9.35
N SER A 30 -13.58 21.96 -9.84
CA SER A 30 -12.61 22.96 -10.24
C SER A 30 -11.85 23.50 -9.02
N ILE A 31 -10.61 23.99 -9.24
CA ILE A 31 -9.79 24.60 -8.17
C ILE A 31 -10.51 25.77 -7.51
N GLN A 32 -11.35 26.50 -8.24
CA GLN A 32 -12.12 27.63 -7.72
C GLN A 32 -13.19 27.16 -6.73
N VAL A 33 -13.89 26.07 -7.03
CA VAL A 33 -14.88 25.46 -6.12
C VAL A 33 -14.18 25.00 -4.85
N LEU A 34 -13.07 24.25 -4.97
CA LEU A 34 -12.30 23.78 -3.82
C LEU A 34 -11.78 24.91 -2.93
N LYS A 35 -11.38 26.04 -3.52
CA LYS A 35 -10.98 27.23 -2.74
C LYS A 35 -12.16 27.87 -2.01
N GLY A 36 -13.31 27.96 -2.67
CA GLY A 36 -14.53 28.48 -2.06
C GLY A 36 -14.98 27.61 -0.86
N ASP A 37 -14.97 26.29 -1.03
CA ASP A 37 -15.31 25.33 0.03
C ASP A 37 -14.33 25.42 1.21
N LEU A 38 -13.04 25.57 0.91
CA LEU A 38 -12.01 25.75 1.94
C LEU A 38 -12.21 27.05 2.73
N GLU A 39 -12.50 28.16 2.05
CA GLU A 39 -12.77 29.46 2.70
C GLU A 39 -14.03 29.39 3.57
N ALA A 40 -15.05 28.68 3.13
CA ALA A 40 -16.28 28.49 3.89
C ALA A 40 -16.09 27.58 5.12
N ALA A 41 -15.26 26.52 4.99
CA ALA A 41 -14.96 25.58 6.09
C ALA A 41 -14.02 26.17 7.15
N LYS A 42 -13.12 27.07 6.76
CA LYS A 42 -12.03 27.59 7.60
C LYS A 42 -12.48 28.17 8.95
N PRO A 43 -13.51 29.01 9.07
CA PRO A 43 -13.90 29.59 10.37
C PRO A 43 -14.30 28.53 11.40
N SER A 44 -15.06 27.52 10.98
CA SER A 44 -15.48 26.40 11.84
C SER A 44 -14.29 25.54 12.27
N HIS A 45 -13.40 25.25 11.32
CA HIS A 45 -12.17 24.50 11.56
C HIS A 45 -11.26 25.24 12.56
N ASP A 46 -10.98 26.54 12.35
CA ASP A 46 -10.09 27.31 13.22
C ASP A 46 -10.64 27.40 14.65
N ALA A 47 -11.97 27.52 14.81
CA ALA A 47 -12.61 27.50 16.10
C ALA A 47 -12.43 26.13 16.81
N GLN A 48 -12.53 25.03 16.07
CA GLN A 48 -12.32 23.68 16.63
C GLN A 48 -10.85 23.44 16.98
N VAL A 49 -9.93 23.86 16.13
CA VAL A 49 -8.48 23.78 16.38
C VAL A 49 -8.09 24.58 17.63
N ALA A 50 -8.67 25.78 17.82
CA ALA A 50 -8.44 26.57 19.03
C ALA A 50 -8.89 25.83 20.31
N LYS A 51 -10.04 25.14 20.28
CA LYS A 51 -10.51 24.31 21.40
C LYS A 51 -9.56 23.15 21.68
N ILE A 52 -9.13 22.42 20.64
CA ILE A 52 -8.21 21.29 20.78
C ILE A 52 -6.88 21.76 21.38
N ASN A 53 -6.32 22.85 20.89
CA ASN A 53 -5.09 23.41 21.44
C ASN A 53 -5.25 23.79 22.93
N HIS A 54 -6.41 24.33 23.30
CA HIS A 54 -6.69 24.62 24.70
C HIS A 54 -6.78 23.35 25.56
N TRP A 55 -7.38 22.26 25.06
CA TRP A 55 -7.41 20.97 25.76
C TRP A 55 -6.02 20.37 25.95
N ILE A 56 -5.15 20.49 24.96
CA ILE A 56 -3.76 20.05 25.04
C ILE A 56 -2.97 20.89 26.08
N GLU A 57 -3.19 22.23 26.09
CA GLU A 57 -2.61 23.11 27.11
C GLU A 57 -3.04 22.70 28.52
N LEU A 58 -4.33 22.36 28.72
CA LEU A 58 -4.85 21.86 30.01
C LEU A 58 -4.20 20.53 30.40
N THR A 59 -4.06 19.61 29.45
CA THR A 59 -3.43 18.29 29.68
C THR A 59 -1.96 18.44 30.08
N GLU A 60 -1.24 19.36 29.42
CA GLU A 60 0.17 19.61 29.66
C GLU A 60 0.44 20.64 30.78
N VAL A 61 -0.60 21.33 31.27
CA VAL A 61 -0.52 22.43 32.24
C VAL A 61 0.45 23.52 31.74
N LYS A 62 0.24 23.95 30.49
CA LYS A 62 1.05 24.95 29.78
C LYS A 62 0.20 26.14 29.33
N GLY A 63 0.88 27.17 28.84
CA GLY A 63 0.22 28.36 28.26
C GLY A 63 -0.74 29.03 29.24
N LYS A 64 -1.97 29.25 28.78
CA LYS A 64 -3.04 29.89 29.58
C LYS A 64 -3.53 29.02 30.74
N ALA A 65 -3.33 27.71 30.67
CA ALA A 65 -3.73 26.75 31.71
C ALA A 65 -2.69 26.65 32.85
N ALA A 66 -1.49 27.20 32.67
CA ALA A 66 -0.48 27.22 33.70
C ALA A 66 -0.81 28.23 34.78
N PRO A 67 -0.86 27.86 36.10
CA PRO A 67 -1.10 28.82 37.14
C PRO A 67 0.08 29.79 37.26
N GLN A 68 -0.24 31.00 37.72
CA GLN A 68 0.77 32.05 37.93
C GLN A 68 1.77 31.64 39.00
N LYS A 69 3.06 31.84 38.73
CA LYS A 69 4.14 31.59 39.69
C LYS A 69 4.11 32.62 40.81
N ILE A 70 3.87 32.19 42.04
CA ILE A 70 3.87 33.03 43.24
C ILE A 70 5.22 32.88 43.92
N LYS A 71 5.89 34.01 44.17
CA LYS A 71 7.20 34.02 44.87
C LYS A 71 7.06 33.38 46.25
N GLY A 72 7.92 32.40 46.56
CA GLY A 72 7.91 31.69 47.83
C GLY A 72 6.98 30.46 47.91
N ARG A 73 6.27 30.12 46.84
CA ARG A 73 5.47 28.88 46.77
C ARG A 73 6.11 27.87 45.80
N SER A 74 5.84 26.57 46.05
CA SER A 74 6.24 25.50 45.14
C SER A 74 5.67 25.72 43.76
N SER A 75 6.50 25.53 42.74
CA SER A 75 6.08 25.55 41.31
C SER A 75 5.71 24.17 40.76
N VAL A 76 5.69 23.13 41.60
CA VAL A 76 5.34 21.77 41.19
C VAL A 76 3.84 21.68 41.00
N GLN A 77 3.44 21.29 39.79
CA GLN A 77 2.05 21.16 39.38
C GLN A 77 1.81 19.75 38.86
N PRO A 78 0.95 18.97 39.53
CA PRO A 78 0.61 17.63 39.05
C PRO A 78 -0.28 17.71 37.80
N LYS A 79 0.10 17.00 36.75
CA LYS A 79 -0.66 16.89 35.50
C LYS A 79 -1.78 15.83 35.66
N LEU A 80 -2.85 16.19 36.38
CA LEU A 80 -3.92 15.24 36.73
C LEU A 80 -4.69 14.76 35.51
N ILE A 81 -4.96 15.64 34.55
CA ILE A 81 -5.68 15.30 33.31
C ILE A 81 -4.84 14.31 32.49
N ARG A 82 -3.55 14.56 32.33
CA ARG A 82 -2.64 13.65 31.65
C ARG A 82 -2.60 12.27 32.31
N ARG A 83 -2.54 12.23 33.64
CA ARG A 83 -2.58 10.96 34.38
C ARG A 83 -3.86 10.17 34.09
N GLN A 84 -5.02 10.84 34.00
CA GLN A 84 -6.27 10.21 33.65
C GLN A 84 -6.28 9.71 32.20
N ALA A 85 -5.73 10.48 31.27
CA ALA A 85 -5.59 10.06 29.87
C ALA A 85 -4.70 8.81 29.73
N GLU A 86 -3.56 8.78 30.44
CA GLU A 86 -2.64 7.63 30.45
C GLU A 86 -3.27 6.34 30.99
N TRP A 87 -4.27 6.43 31.84
CA TRP A 87 -5.04 5.27 32.30
C TRP A 87 -6.09 4.81 31.28
N ARG A 88 -6.61 5.73 30.47
CA ARG A 88 -7.59 5.42 29.44
C ARG A 88 -6.97 4.72 28.23
N TYR A 89 -5.75 5.07 27.85
CA TYR A 89 -5.11 4.50 26.67
C TYR A 89 -5.07 2.96 26.71
N PRO A 90 -4.51 2.30 27.74
CA PRO A 90 -4.50 0.85 27.81
C PRO A 90 -5.91 0.24 27.84
N ALA A 91 -6.82 0.81 28.63
CA ALA A 91 -8.18 0.31 28.75
C ALA A 91 -8.95 0.33 27.43
N LEU A 92 -8.72 1.35 26.58
CA LEU A 92 -9.35 1.46 25.27
C LEU A 92 -8.62 0.67 24.18
N THR A 93 -7.31 0.45 24.30
CA THR A 93 -6.54 -0.35 23.33
C THR A 93 -6.70 -1.85 23.54
N GLU A 94 -6.91 -2.30 24.77
CA GLU A 94 -7.01 -3.72 25.12
C GLU A 94 -8.03 -4.51 24.28
N PRO A 95 -9.28 -4.05 24.07
CA PRO A 95 -10.28 -4.78 23.27
C PRO A 95 -9.82 -5.02 21.82
N PHE A 96 -9.04 -4.08 21.26
CA PHE A 96 -8.56 -4.15 19.88
C PHE A 96 -7.27 -4.95 19.72
N LEU A 97 -6.40 -4.97 20.74
CA LEU A 97 -5.12 -5.67 20.70
C LEU A 97 -5.17 -7.05 21.29
N GLY A 98 -6.05 -7.30 22.25
CA GLY A 98 -6.19 -8.59 22.95
C GLY A 98 -6.71 -9.71 22.06
N SER A 99 -7.47 -9.41 21.01
CA SER A 99 -7.97 -10.40 20.05
C SER A 99 -7.05 -10.57 18.85
N ASN A 100 -6.82 -11.81 18.42
CA ASN A 100 -6.11 -12.09 17.18
C ASN A 100 -6.95 -11.75 15.94
N LYS A 101 -8.28 -11.85 16.04
CA LYS A 101 -9.24 -11.54 14.99
C LYS A 101 -10.04 -10.32 15.40
N LEU A 102 -9.84 -9.22 14.70
CA LEU A 102 -10.58 -7.97 14.93
C LEU A 102 -11.83 -7.88 14.07
N PHE A 103 -11.71 -8.32 12.81
CA PHE A 103 -12.80 -8.29 11.85
C PHE A 103 -13.47 -9.64 11.79
N LYS A 104 -14.79 -9.63 11.82
CA LYS A 104 -15.65 -10.78 11.58
C LYS A 104 -16.50 -10.50 10.36
N VAL A 105 -16.46 -11.41 9.38
CA VAL A 105 -17.24 -11.30 8.15
C VAL A 105 -18.38 -12.30 8.21
N SER A 106 -19.61 -11.82 8.11
CA SER A 106 -20.80 -12.67 8.08
C SER A 106 -21.28 -12.84 6.63
N PRO A 107 -21.56 -14.06 6.18
CA PRO A 107 -22.10 -14.29 4.84
C PRO A 107 -23.52 -13.75 4.72
N THR A 108 -23.89 -13.24 3.55
CA THR A 108 -25.24 -12.78 3.25
C THR A 108 -26.12 -13.94 2.78
N SER A 109 -25.53 -14.89 2.04
CA SER A 109 -26.20 -16.09 1.56
C SER A 109 -25.45 -17.35 2.00
N TRP A 110 -26.08 -18.52 1.90
CA TRP A 110 -25.42 -19.79 2.23
C TRP A 110 -24.24 -20.11 1.31
N GLU A 111 -24.33 -19.71 0.07
CA GLU A 111 -23.29 -19.95 -0.95
C GLU A 111 -22.02 -19.14 -0.65
N ASP A 112 -22.15 -17.96 -0.03
CA ASP A 112 -21.05 -17.03 0.27
C ASP A 112 -20.26 -17.42 1.53
N LYS A 113 -20.62 -18.49 2.24
CA LYS A 113 -20.00 -18.86 3.51
C LYS A 113 -18.49 -19.06 3.39
N LYS A 114 -18.03 -19.80 2.37
CA LYS A 114 -16.59 -20.02 2.14
C LYS A 114 -15.86 -18.72 1.78
N ALA A 115 -16.49 -17.86 0.98
CA ALA A 115 -15.94 -16.57 0.59
C ALA A 115 -15.83 -15.63 1.81
N ALA A 116 -16.82 -15.61 2.69
CA ALA A 116 -16.81 -14.83 3.92
C ALA A 116 -15.67 -15.26 4.86
N ASP A 117 -15.47 -16.56 5.06
CA ASP A 117 -14.37 -17.11 5.86
C ASP A 117 -13.00 -16.72 5.28
N GLN A 118 -12.83 -16.80 3.96
CA GLN A 118 -11.60 -16.38 3.28
C GLN A 118 -11.37 -14.88 3.42
N ASN A 119 -12.40 -14.06 3.23
CA ASN A 119 -12.32 -12.61 3.37
C ASN A 119 -11.96 -12.22 4.81
N GLU A 120 -12.52 -12.89 5.82
CA GLU A 120 -12.16 -12.68 7.23
C GLU A 120 -10.67 -12.93 7.47
N LEU A 121 -10.14 -14.03 6.95
CA LEU A 121 -8.71 -14.37 7.08
C LEU A 121 -7.83 -13.32 6.41
N VAL A 122 -8.16 -12.93 5.17
CA VAL A 122 -7.38 -11.95 4.40
C VAL A 122 -7.39 -10.59 5.08
N LEU A 123 -8.55 -10.09 5.52
CA LEU A 123 -8.68 -8.79 6.20
C LEU A 123 -7.86 -8.75 7.51
N ASN A 124 -8.01 -9.77 8.36
CA ASN A 124 -7.26 -9.84 9.61
C ASN A 124 -5.75 -9.96 9.37
N TRP A 125 -5.33 -10.72 8.35
CA TRP A 125 -3.93 -10.86 7.97
C TRP A 125 -3.37 -9.52 7.44
N GLN A 126 -4.07 -8.86 6.53
CA GLN A 126 -3.64 -7.56 5.98
C GLN A 126 -3.53 -6.50 7.07
N PHE A 127 -4.52 -6.42 7.96
CA PHE A 127 -4.52 -5.47 9.06
C PHE A 127 -3.36 -5.70 10.03
N LYS A 128 -3.04 -6.96 10.32
CA LYS A 128 -1.95 -7.34 11.21
C LYS A 128 -0.56 -7.11 10.58
N THR A 129 -0.38 -7.51 9.30
CA THR A 129 0.95 -7.58 8.68
C THR A 129 1.28 -6.39 7.79
N LYS A 130 0.29 -5.81 7.09
CA LYS A 130 0.51 -4.74 6.11
C LYS A 130 0.23 -3.34 6.64
N MET A 131 -0.71 -3.21 7.58
CA MET A 131 -1.15 -1.91 8.09
C MET A 131 -0.58 -1.52 9.45
N ASN A 132 0.30 -2.33 10.06
CA ASN A 132 0.85 -2.10 11.40
C ASN A 132 -0.24 -1.81 12.45
N ARG A 133 -1.07 -2.83 12.73
CA ARG A 133 -2.22 -2.76 13.63
C ARG A 133 -1.94 -2.06 14.95
N VAL A 134 -0.82 -2.38 15.59
CA VAL A 134 -0.49 -1.87 16.93
C VAL A 134 -0.31 -0.36 16.91
N LYS A 135 0.50 0.13 15.97
CA LYS A 135 0.74 1.57 15.83
C LYS A 135 -0.55 2.32 15.50
N PHE A 136 -1.33 1.79 14.55
CA PHE A 136 -2.58 2.43 14.16
C PHE A 136 -3.56 2.55 15.33
N ILE A 137 -3.75 1.48 16.12
CA ILE A 137 -4.68 1.49 17.26
C ILE A 137 -4.18 2.43 18.35
N ASP A 138 -2.88 2.47 18.64
CA ASP A 138 -2.32 3.41 19.61
C ASP A 138 -2.53 4.86 19.18
N ASP A 139 -2.18 5.19 17.93
CA ASP A 139 -2.38 6.53 17.37
C ASP A 139 -3.87 6.93 17.37
N PHE A 140 -4.76 6.01 16.98
CA PHE A 140 -6.21 6.23 16.94
C PHE A 140 -6.79 6.51 18.34
N VAL A 141 -6.42 5.70 19.33
CA VAL A 141 -6.91 5.84 20.69
C VAL A 141 -6.37 7.13 21.33
N ARG A 142 -5.10 7.44 21.14
CA ARG A 142 -4.50 8.69 21.65
C ARG A 142 -5.18 9.91 21.05
N CYS A 143 -5.31 9.95 19.74
CA CYS A 143 -6.00 11.05 19.05
C CYS A 143 -7.44 11.21 19.56
N THR A 144 -8.18 10.10 19.73
CA THR A 144 -9.56 10.13 20.23
C THR A 144 -9.66 10.63 21.68
N VAL A 145 -8.72 10.23 22.54
CA VAL A 145 -8.73 10.63 23.96
C VAL A 145 -8.29 12.08 24.15
N ASP A 146 -7.25 12.51 23.39
CA ASP A 146 -6.64 13.83 23.58
C ASP A 146 -7.38 14.93 22.81
N GLU A 147 -7.90 14.62 21.62
CA GLU A 147 -8.51 15.59 20.70
C GLU A 147 -10.05 15.42 20.60
N GLY A 148 -10.59 14.34 21.17
CA GLY A 148 -12.03 14.05 21.21
C GLY A 148 -12.58 13.42 19.92
N THR A 149 -11.86 13.54 18.81
CA THR A 149 -12.25 13.00 17.50
C THR A 149 -11.02 12.54 16.76
N SER A 150 -11.11 11.40 16.07
CA SER A 150 -10.05 10.93 15.19
C SER A 150 -10.60 10.70 13.78
N VAL A 151 -9.86 11.13 12.78
CA VAL A 151 -10.17 10.92 11.37
C VAL A 151 -9.19 9.90 10.80
N VAL A 152 -9.73 8.87 10.13
CA VAL A 152 -8.93 7.78 9.57
C VAL A 152 -9.04 7.81 8.04
N ARG A 153 -7.88 7.80 7.38
CA ARG A 153 -7.79 7.64 5.93
C ARG A 153 -7.42 6.21 5.57
N LEU A 154 -8.26 5.60 4.75
CA LEU A 154 -7.97 4.34 4.10
C LEU A 154 -7.48 4.61 2.69
N GLY A 155 -6.44 3.93 2.27
CA GLY A 155 -5.88 4.08 0.95
C GLY A 155 -5.23 2.81 0.44
N TRP A 156 -4.73 2.87 -0.78
CA TRP A 156 -3.98 1.79 -1.40
C TRP A 156 -2.67 2.33 -1.95
N LYS A 157 -1.54 1.81 -1.48
CA LYS A 157 -0.23 2.22 -1.94
C LYS A 157 0.28 1.22 -2.97
N ARG A 158 0.45 1.70 -4.20
CA ARG A 158 1.05 0.94 -5.30
C ARG A 158 2.28 1.71 -5.78
N VAL A 159 3.46 1.13 -5.61
CA VAL A 159 4.71 1.71 -6.04
C VAL A 159 5.37 0.77 -7.04
N THR A 160 5.63 1.27 -8.24
CA THR A 160 6.38 0.58 -9.28
C THR A 160 7.73 1.25 -9.46
N THR A 161 8.77 0.47 -9.65
CA THR A 161 10.12 0.96 -9.93
C THR A 161 10.61 0.34 -11.23
N LYS A 162 11.21 1.14 -12.11
CA LYS A 162 11.83 0.64 -13.34
C LYS A 162 13.15 -0.04 -13.01
N ILE A 163 13.25 -1.31 -13.31
CA ILE A 163 14.48 -2.08 -13.20
C ILE A 163 15.00 -2.45 -14.58
N LYS A 164 16.32 -2.51 -14.72
CA LYS A 164 16.95 -3.06 -15.91
C LYS A 164 16.92 -4.58 -15.81
N GLN A 165 16.15 -5.22 -16.67
CA GLN A 165 16.10 -6.68 -16.78
C GLN A 165 16.78 -7.11 -18.07
N GLN A 166 17.65 -8.10 -17.95
CA GLN A 166 18.24 -8.74 -19.12
C GLN A 166 17.24 -9.78 -19.66
N VAL A 167 16.73 -9.52 -20.85
CA VAL A 167 15.78 -10.41 -21.53
C VAL A 167 16.50 -11.08 -22.69
N PRO A 168 16.45 -12.41 -22.81
CA PRO A 168 17.03 -13.10 -23.96
C PRO A 168 16.28 -12.72 -25.23
N VAL A 169 17.01 -12.39 -26.26
CA VAL A 169 16.47 -12.12 -27.60
C VAL A 169 16.62 -13.37 -28.45
N PHE A 170 15.52 -13.80 -29.04
CA PHE A 170 15.49 -15.00 -29.87
C PHE A 170 15.35 -14.63 -31.35
N LYS A 171 16.06 -15.36 -32.19
CA LYS A 171 15.87 -15.38 -33.64
C LYS A 171 15.12 -16.62 -34.02
N HIS A 172 14.13 -16.47 -34.88
CA HIS A 172 13.28 -17.55 -35.36
C HIS A 172 13.75 -18.03 -36.73
N PHE A 173 13.92 -19.33 -36.88
CA PHE A 173 14.31 -19.99 -38.11
C PHE A 173 13.26 -21.01 -38.50
N GLN A 174 13.13 -21.29 -39.79
CA GLN A 174 12.18 -22.31 -40.26
C GLN A 174 12.58 -23.70 -39.79
N ILE A 175 11.60 -24.50 -39.42
CA ILE A 175 11.82 -25.89 -38.98
C ILE A 175 12.19 -26.74 -40.20
N GLU A 176 13.34 -27.41 -40.10
CA GLU A 176 13.87 -28.31 -41.12
C GLU A 176 13.67 -29.80 -40.76
N THR A 177 13.55 -30.09 -39.47
CA THR A 177 13.52 -31.46 -38.96
C THR A 177 12.16 -31.83 -38.40
N GLN A 178 11.69 -33.03 -38.66
CA GLN A 178 10.39 -33.55 -38.20
C GLN A 178 10.33 -33.66 -36.65
N GLU A 179 11.47 -33.90 -35.99
CA GLU A 179 11.58 -33.91 -34.53
C GLU A 179 11.29 -32.55 -33.90
N GLN A 180 11.77 -31.46 -34.51
CA GLN A 180 11.51 -30.10 -34.05
C GLN A 180 10.01 -29.74 -34.20
N LEU A 181 9.37 -30.23 -35.25
CA LEU A 181 7.93 -30.01 -35.47
C LEU A 181 7.09 -30.73 -34.41
N LEU A 182 7.45 -32.00 -34.11
CA LEU A 182 6.79 -32.75 -33.03
C LEU A 182 6.97 -32.13 -31.67
N ALA A 183 8.19 -31.66 -31.35
CA ALA A 183 8.46 -30.97 -30.10
C ALA A 183 7.65 -29.67 -29.96
N LEU A 184 7.50 -28.89 -31.06
CA LEU A 184 6.67 -27.68 -31.07
C LEU A 184 5.20 -28.01 -30.85
N GLN A 185 4.67 -29.08 -31.49
CA GLN A 185 3.29 -29.53 -31.31
C GLN A 185 3.01 -29.98 -29.88
N GLN A 186 3.94 -30.73 -29.26
CA GLN A 186 3.83 -31.14 -27.86
C GLN A 186 3.87 -29.92 -26.92
N ALA A 187 4.72 -28.93 -27.18
CA ALA A 187 4.78 -27.72 -26.38
C ALA A 187 3.49 -26.89 -26.50
N ILE A 188 2.87 -26.82 -27.69
CA ILE A 188 1.59 -26.14 -27.91
C ILE A 188 0.45 -26.85 -27.16
N SER A 189 0.39 -28.19 -27.23
CA SER A 189 -0.65 -28.96 -26.51
C SER A 189 -0.49 -28.78 -24.99
N LEU A 190 0.73 -28.83 -24.46
CA LEU A 190 1.01 -28.62 -23.04
C LEU A 190 0.63 -27.19 -22.60
N ALA A 191 0.88 -26.17 -23.43
CA ALA A 191 0.50 -24.80 -23.14
C ALA A 191 -1.03 -24.60 -23.05
N GLN A 192 -1.81 -25.42 -23.79
CA GLN A 192 -3.27 -25.38 -23.75
C GLN A 192 -3.86 -26.17 -22.58
N GLU A 193 -3.28 -27.31 -22.23
CA GLU A 193 -3.78 -28.21 -21.18
C GLU A 193 -3.38 -27.73 -19.78
N ASP A 194 -2.12 -27.38 -19.58
CA ASP A 194 -1.59 -26.95 -18.28
C ASP A 194 -0.55 -25.83 -18.40
N PRO A 195 -0.99 -24.55 -18.33
CA PRO A 195 -0.10 -23.39 -18.46
C PRO A 195 0.97 -23.29 -17.38
N HIS A 196 0.73 -23.84 -16.17
CA HIS A 196 1.72 -23.79 -15.09
C HIS A 196 2.87 -24.77 -15.35
N THR A 197 2.56 -26.00 -15.68
CA THR A 197 3.56 -27.02 -16.03
C THR A 197 4.34 -26.61 -17.28
N TYR A 198 3.67 -25.98 -18.26
CA TYR A 198 4.33 -25.42 -19.46
C TYR A 198 5.40 -24.39 -19.08
N ALA A 199 5.08 -23.41 -18.23
CA ALA A 199 6.01 -22.35 -17.85
C ALA A 199 7.26 -22.88 -17.14
N ASP A 200 7.12 -23.93 -16.32
CA ASP A 200 8.21 -24.49 -15.52
C ASP A 200 9.06 -25.52 -16.28
N THR A 201 8.46 -26.26 -17.21
CA THR A 201 9.12 -27.41 -17.84
C THR A 201 9.71 -27.11 -19.21
N VAL A 202 9.08 -26.18 -19.98
CA VAL A 202 9.48 -25.91 -21.37
C VAL A 202 10.60 -24.87 -21.43
N PRO A 203 11.72 -25.14 -22.16
CA PRO A 203 12.81 -24.19 -22.31
C PRO A 203 12.37 -22.86 -22.91
N PRO A 204 12.99 -21.71 -22.53
CA PRO A 204 12.57 -20.38 -23.00
C PRO A 204 12.66 -20.21 -24.51
N GLU A 205 13.55 -20.94 -25.19
CA GLU A 205 13.64 -20.98 -26.66
C GLU A 205 12.38 -21.56 -27.28
N MET A 206 11.86 -22.67 -26.73
CA MET A 206 10.64 -23.30 -27.21
C MET A 206 9.41 -22.47 -26.85
N GLN A 207 9.39 -21.81 -25.68
CA GLN A 207 8.32 -20.87 -25.32
C GLN A 207 8.25 -19.70 -26.33
N SER A 208 9.39 -19.17 -26.74
CA SER A 208 9.48 -18.13 -27.78
C SER A 208 8.98 -18.65 -29.14
N ALA A 209 9.30 -19.89 -29.52
CA ALA A 209 8.81 -20.51 -30.75
C ALA A 209 7.30 -20.70 -30.75
N VAL A 210 6.72 -21.12 -29.61
CA VAL A 210 5.26 -21.26 -29.44
C VAL A 210 4.57 -19.91 -29.53
N SER A 211 5.10 -18.87 -28.91
CA SER A 211 4.55 -17.50 -28.98
C SER A 211 4.59 -16.98 -30.42
N HIS A 212 5.69 -17.19 -31.12
CA HIS A 212 5.82 -16.80 -32.53
C HIS A 212 4.83 -17.56 -33.44
N TYR A 213 4.61 -18.85 -33.18
CA TYR A 213 3.61 -19.64 -33.90
C TYR A 213 2.18 -19.12 -33.65
N GLN A 214 1.86 -18.73 -32.43
CA GLN A 214 0.53 -18.17 -32.11
C GLN A 214 0.29 -16.82 -32.80
N GLU A 215 1.33 -16.01 -32.99
CA GLU A 215 1.23 -14.69 -33.63
C GLU A 215 1.21 -14.77 -35.18
N THR A 216 2.07 -15.61 -35.76
CA THR A 216 2.32 -15.64 -37.21
C THR A 216 1.72 -16.85 -37.92
N GLY A 217 1.39 -17.93 -37.20
CA GLY A 217 0.97 -19.20 -37.75
C GLY A 217 2.09 -20.00 -38.43
N GLN A 218 3.34 -19.54 -38.35
CA GLN A 218 4.49 -20.21 -38.98
C GLN A 218 5.22 -21.06 -37.95
N ALA A 219 5.48 -22.33 -38.26
CA ALA A 219 6.26 -23.21 -37.42
C ALA A 219 7.73 -22.87 -37.55
N THR A 220 8.31 -22.36 -36.45
CA THR A 220 9.71 -21.94 -36.35
C THR A 220 10.34 -22.52 -35.10
N TYR A 221 11.65 -22.69 -35.11
CA TYR A 221 12.43 -22.90 -33.89
C TYR A 221 13.17 -21.61 -33.53
N ALA A 222 13.33 -21.37 -32.24
CA ALA A 222 13.99 -20.17 -31.74
C ALA A 222 15.38 -20.52 -31.23
N VAL A 223 16.34 -19.64 -31.52
CA VAL A 223 17.71 -19.71 -30.99
C VAL A 223 18.05 -18.40 -30.32
N GLN A 224 18.60 -18.48 -29.12
CA GLN A 224 19.05 -17.29 -28.41
C GLN A 224 20.17 -16.55 -29.17
N ALA A 225 19.87 -15.36 -29.65
CA ALA A 225 20.79 -14.55 -30.44
C ALA A 225 21.59 -13.57 -29.57
N GLY A 226 21.13 -13.28 -28.38
CA GLY A 226 21.77 -12.33 -27.47
C GLY A 226 20.91 -12.05 -26.25
N VAL A 227 21.28 -11.01 -25.51
CA VAL A 227 20.57 -10.53 -24.35
C VAL A 227 20.39 -9.02 -24.50
N GLU A 228 19.17 -8.54 -24.42
CA GLU A 228 18.87 -7.12 -24.45
C GLU A 228 18.48 -6.64 -23.06
N THR A 229 18.92 -5.43 -22.70
CA THR A 229 18.55 -4.81 -21.43
C THR A 229 17.29 -3.98 -21.63
N VAL A 230 16.18 -4.48 -21.13
CA VAL A 230 14.88 -3.80 -21.18
C VAL A 230 14.55 -3.20 -19.82
N LEU A 231 13.95 -2.01 -19.83
CA LEU A 231 13.40 -1.40 -18.61
C LEU A 231 12.02 -1.99 -18.34
N THR A 232 11.93 -2.81 -17.31
CA THR A 232 10.66 -3.43 -16.89
C THR A 232 10.15 -2.81 -15.59
N ASP A 233 8.85 -2.58 -15.50
CA ASP A 233 8.23 -2.07 -14.29
C ASP A 233 8.11 -3.18 -13.25
N LYS A 234 8.90 -3.10 -12.16
CA LYS A 234 8.79 -4.01 -11.02
C LYS A 234 7.91 -3.40 -9.95
N LEU A 235 6.90 -4.15 -9.54
CA LEU A 235 6.04 -3.78 -8.43
C LEU A 235 6.81 -3.94 -7.12
N VAL A 236 7.07 -2.82 -6.41
CA VAL A 236 7.80 -2.80 -5.14
C VAL A 236 6.85 -2.87 -3.96
N GLU A 237 5.80 -2.06 -3.98
CA GLU A 237 4.78 -2.06 -2.95
C GLU A 237 3.38 -2.16 -3.59
N ASN A 238 2.56 -3.02 -3.02
CA ASN A 238 1.15 -3.15 -3.37
C ASN A 238 0.40 -3.58 -2.11
N ARG A 239 -0.04 -2.58 -1.33
CA ARG A 239 -0.65 -2.84 -0.03
C ARG A 239 -1.69 -1.81 0.35
N PRO A 240 -2.70 -2.20 1.12
CA PRO A 240 -3.60 -1.24 1.75
C PRO A 240 -2.83 -0.42 2.79
N THR A 241 -3.24 0.83 2.95
CA THR A 241 -2.71 1.75 3.95
C THR A 241 -3.84 2.27 4.83
N ILE A 242 -3.54 2.45 6.10
CA ILE A 242 -4.42 3.05 7.08
C ILE A 242 -3.60 4.04 7.89
N GLU A 243 -4.11 5.24 8.05
CA GLU A 243 -3.44 6.28 8.83
C GLU A 243 -4.45 7.16 9.55
N VAL A 244 -4.07 7.62 10.72
CA VAL A 244 -4.81 8.63 11.47
C VAL A 244 -4.34 9.99 10.99
N ILE A 245 -5.28 10.81 10.52
CA ILE A 245 -5.02 12.17 10.05
C ILE A 245 -5.13 13.12 11.23
N ASP A 246 -4.16 14.04 11.36
CA ASP A 246 -4.26 15.14 12.31
C ASP A 246 -5.48 16.01 11.93
N ILE A 247 -6.40 16.17 12.87
CA ILE A 247 -7.63 16.94 12.68
C ILE A 247 -7.35 18.39 12.30
N ARG A 248 -6.16 18.93 12.61
CA ARG A 248 -5.74 20.29 12.21
C ARG A 248 -5.51 20.42 10.71
N ASN A 249 -5.33 19.30 10.02
CA ASN A 249 -5.12 19.25 8.57
C ASN A 249 -6.35 18.74 7.82
N PHE A 250 -7.48 18.58 8.53
CA PHE A 250 -8.70 18.04 7.97
C PHE A 250 -9.82 19.08 7.98
N TYR A 251 -10.31 19.43 6.81
CA TYR A 251 -11.43 20.38 6.63
C TYR A 251 -12.68 19.58 6.25
N LEU A 252 -13.76 19.81 6.99
CA LEU A 252 -15.06 19.25 6.66
C LEU A 252 -15.71 20.09 5.57
N ASP A 253 -16.37 19.44 4.62
CA ASP A 253 -17.21 20.10 3.62
C ASP A 253 -18.29 20.92 4.33
N PRO A 254 -18.45 22.20 4.01
CA PRO A 254 -19.44 23.09 4.64
C PRO A 254 -20.87 22.83 4.18
N SER A 255 -21.11 21.96 3.17
CA SER A 255 -22.44 21.65 2.61
C SER A 255 -23.34 20.84 3.54
#